data_946cbe360ae822840d476583a9ee1116
#
_entry.id   946cbe360ae822840d476583a9ee1116
#
_cell.length_a   1.000
_cell.length_b   1.000
_cell.length_c   1.000
_cell.angle_alpha   90.00
_cell.angle_beta   90.00
_cell.angle_gamma   90.00
#
_symmetry.space_group_name_H-M   'P 1'
#
loop_
_entity.id
_entity.type
_entity.pdbx_description
1 polymer ?
#
loop_
_entity_poly.entity_id
_entity_poly.type
_entity_poly.pdbx_seq_one_letter_code
_entity_poly.pdbx_strand_id
1 'polypeptide(L)'
;MVMRDVFPELFTRYKVSSIHQYTNKLYNCMVECIPKKTANPHMVVLTPGIYNSAYFEHSFLAEQMGIALVEGKDLFVEDDNVYMKTVKGPLKVDCIYRRLDDSFLDPKVFNKESLIGVPGLFKCWLKKNVGILNAIGTGVADDKVVYSYVNKMITYYLGEQPLLNQVETYLCHEEQQKKYVLENLRSCDTYN
;
A
#
# COMPACT_ATOMS: atom_id res chain seq x y z
N MET A 1 16.83 -4.75 7.92
CA MET A 1 17.93 -4.18 8.72
C MET A 1 18.22 -5.06 9.92
N VAL A 2 17.39 -5.12 10.95
CA VAL A 2 17.64 -5.86 12.21
C VAL A 2 18.17 -7.28 11.99
N MET A 3 17.55 -8.10 11.14
CA MET A 3 18.01 -9.46 10.86
C MET A 3 19.45 -9.52 10.33
N ARG A 4 19.83 -8.57 9.48
CA ARG A 4 21.20 -8.50 8.92
C ARG A 4 22.23 -8.11 9.97
N ASP A 5 21.83 -7.23 10.89
CA ASP A 5 22.75 -6.76 11.97
C ASP A 5 22.91 -7.83 13.04
N VAL A 6 21.84 -8.61 13.31
CA VAL A 6 21.85 -9.70 14.31
C VAL A 6 22.48 -10.98 13.77
N PHE A 7 22.26 -11.29 12.49
CA PHE A 7 22.72 -12.55 11.86
C PHE A 7 23.50 -12.33 10.56
N PRO A 8 24.62 -11.57 10.58
CA PRO A 8 25.36 -11.22 9.35
C PRO A 8 25.90 -12.44 8.61
N GLU A 9 26.33 -13.47 9.33
CA GLU A 9 26.88 -14.70 8.76
C GLU A 9 25.82 -15.50 7.95
N LEU A 10 24.55 -15.49 8.40
CA LEU A 10 23.48 -16.16 7.68
C LEU A 10 23.21 -15.48 6.33
N PHE A 11 23.28 -14.16 6.28
CA PHE A 11 23.12 -13.41 5.03
C PHE A 11 24.20 -13.73 4.01
N THR A 12 25.44 -13.90 4.47
CA THR A 12 26.56 -14.30 3.62
C THR A 12 26.41 -15.74 3.15
N ARG A 13 26.10 -16.66 4.06
CA ARG A 13 25.94 -18.09 3.77
C ARG A 13 24.82 -18.38 2.79
N TYR A 14 23.66 -17.74 2.96
CA TYR A 14 22.49 -17.97 2.13
C TYR A 14 22.41 -17.01 0.94
N LYS A 15 23.40 -16.14 0.74
CA LYS A 15 23.47 -15.15 -0.36
C LYS A 15 22.18 -14.31 -0.47
N VAL A 16 21.66 -13.86 0.67
CA VAL A 16 20.45 -13.05 0.72
C VAL A 16 20.68 -11.73 0.00
N SER A 17 19.87 -11.44 -1.00
CA SER A 17 19.95 -10.20 -1.77
C SER A 17 19.65 -8.97 -0.90
N SER A 18 20.35 -7.86 -1.17
CA SER A 18 20.12 -6.60 -0.48
C SER A 18 18.83 -5.95 -0.94
N ILE A 19 18.06 -5.41 0.01
CA ILE A 19 16.86 -4.61 -0.25
C ILE A 19 17.10 -3.10 -0.18
N HIS A 20 18.34 -2.63 -0.14
CA HIS A 20 18.66 -1.20 0.00
C HIS A 20 18.06 -0.32 -1.10
N GLN A 21 17.81 -0.89 -2.29
CA GLN A 21 17.21 -0.15 -3.40
C GLN A 21 15.68 -0.04 -3.31
N TYR A 22 15.04 -0.67 -2.32
CA TYR A 22 13.58 -0.70 -2.24
C TYR A 22 12.97 0.70 -2.18
N THR A 23 13.46 1.53 -1.28
CA THR A 23 12.95 2.90 -1.09
C THR A 23 13.19 3.80 -2.29
N ASN A 24 14.35 3.66 -2.96
CA ASN A 24 14.62 4.37 -4.20
C ASN A 24 13.66 3.95 -5.34
N LYS A 25 13.39 2.65 -5.45
CA LYS A 25 12.43 2.14 -6.44
C LYS A 25 11.01 2.60 -6.14
N LEU A 26 10.61 2.61 -4.87
CA LEU A 26 9.31 3.13 -4.45
C LEU A 26 9.18 4.62 -4.76
N TYR A 27 10.20 5.42 -4.46
CA TYR A 27 10.27 6.83 -4.81
C TYR A 27 10.09 7.05 -6.32
N ASN A 28 10.82 6.32 -7.14
CA ASN A 28 10.69 6.42 -8.61
C ASN A 28 9.31 5.99 -9.10
N CYS A 29 8.71 4.96 -8.50
CA CYS A 29 7.35 4.56 -8.79
C CYS A 29 6.35 5.68 -8.45
N MET A 30 6.53 6.37 -7.33
CA MET A 30 5.70 7.55 -6.98
C MET A 30 5.85 8.67 -8.01
N VAL A 31 7.09 8.95 -8.45
CA VAL A 31 7.33 9.95 -9.53
C VAL A 31 6.61 9.59 -10.81
N GLU A 32 6.61 8.31 -11.19
CA GLU A 32 5.87 7.85 -12.38
C GLU A 32 4.35 7.96 -12.22
N CYS A 33 3.83 7.86 -11.02
CA CYS A 33 2.40 8.00 -10.73
C CYS A 33 1.90 9.45 -10.72
N ILE A 34 2.77 10.46 -10.83
CA ILE A 34 2.38 11.86 -10.87
C ILE A 34 1.70 12.16 -12.21
N PRO A 35 0.41 12.59 -12.21
CA PRO A 35 -0.34 12.80 -13.45
C PRO A 35 0.18 14.01 -14.27
N LYS A 36 0.61 15.05 -13.57
CA LYS A 36 1.15 16.28 -14.17
C LYS A 36 2.61 16.42 -13.80
N LYS A 37 3.49 15.96 -14.68
CA LYS A 37 4.93 15.96 -14.43
C LYS A 37 5.44 17.37 -14.11
N THR A 38 6.28 17.45 -13.10
CA THR A 38 6.95 18.68 -12.63
C THR A 38 8.42 18.38 -12.37
N ALA A 39 9.26 19.40 -12.47
CA ALA A 39 10.70 19.26 -12.24
C ALA A 39 11.04 18.93 -10.77
N ASN A 40 10.27 19.49 -9.85
CA ASN A 40 10.47 19.28 -8.41
C ASN A 40 9.15 18.81 -7.76
N PRO A 41 8.83 17.51 -7.84
CA PRO A 41 7.59 16.99 -7.29
C PRO A 41 7.62 16.96 -5.76
N HIS A 42 6.53 17.39 -5.14
CA HIS A 42 6.32 17.22 -3.71
C HIS A 42 5.48 15.99 -3.45
N MET A 43 6.10 15.02 -2.79
CA MET A 43 5.48 13.74 -2.46
C MET A 43 5.42 13.57 -0.95
N VAL A 44 4.42 12.83 -0.47
CA VAL A 44 4.22 12.58 0.96
C VAL A 44 3.83 11.13 1.22
N VAL A 45 4.13 10.65 2.43
CA VAL A 45 3.55 9.41 2.99
C VAL A 45 2.39 9.80 3.89
N LEU A 46 1.18 9.36 3.56
CA LEU A 46 -0.02 9.59 4.37
C LEU A 46 -0.23 8.44 5.33
N THR A 47 -0.08 8.71 6.63
CA THR A 47 -0.24 7.76 7.72
C THR A 47 -1.51 8.01 8.53
N PRO A 48 -2.13 6.96 9.12
CA PRO A 48 -3.20 7.14 10.10
C PRO A 48 -2.70 7.68 11.46
N GLY A 49 -1.39 7.79 11.67
CA GLY A 49 -0.79 8.34 12.88
C GLY A 49 -0.15 7.29 13.80
N ILE A 50 0.33 7.78 14.95
CA ILE A 50 1.18 7.04 15.88
C ILE A 50 0.52 5.81 16.53
N TYR A 51 -0.80 5.74 16.54
CA TYR A 51 -1.54 4.59 17.11
C TYR A 51 -1.63 3.41 16.13
N ASN A 52 -1.17 3.55 14.90
CA ASN A 52 -1.13 2.46 13.94
C ASN A 52 0.08 1.55 14.22
N SER A 53 -0.12 0.24 14.22
CA SER A 53 0.92 -0.75 14.50
C SER A 53 2.11 -0.69 13.51
N ALA A 54 1.87 -0.23 12.28
CA ALA A 54 2.88 -0.06 11.23
C ALA A 54 3.47 1.36 11.18
N TYR A 55 3.23 2.22 12.18
CA TYR A 55 3.69 3.62 12.14
C TYR A 55 5.21 3.72 11.99
N PHE A 56 5.99 2.83 12.64
CA PHE A 56 7.44 2.78 12.47
C PHE A 56 7.84 2.54 11.01
N GLU A 57 7.15 1.62 10.32
CA GLU A 57 7.38 1.36 8.90
C GLU A 57 7.08 2.60 8.05
N HIS A 58 5.98 3.30 8.35
CA HIS A 58 5.60 4.52 7.62
C HIS A 58 6.67 5.61 7.78
N SER A 59 7.14 5.86 9.00
CA SER A 59 8.17 6.84 9.28
C SER A 59 9.51 6.46 8.65
N PHE A 60 9.90 5.20 8.75
CA PHE A 60 11.11 4.69 8.13
C PHE A 60 11.10 4.88 6.60
N LEU A 61 9.99 4.55 5.93
CA LEU A 61 9.86 4.74 4.48
C LEU A 61 9.95 6.22 4.09
N ALA A 62 9.27 7.10 4.82
CA ALA A 62 9.30 8.54 4.57
C ALA A 62 10.72 9.10 4.73
N GLU A 63 11.41 8.73 5.80
CA GLU A 63 12.80 9.13 6.08
C GLU A 63 13.76 8.65 4.99
N GLN A 64 13.68 7.35 4.63
CA GLN A 64 14.56 6.77 3.61
C GLN A 64 14.33 7.33 2.20
N MET A 65 13.12 7.76 1.90
CA MET A 65 12.78 8.43 0.63
C MET A 65 13.06 9.95 0.67
N GLY A 66 13.32 10.53 1.85
CA GLY A 66 13.50 11.98 2.02
C GLY A 66 12.24 12.78 1.75
N ILE A 67 11.05 12.22 2.01
CA ILE A 67 9.76 12.87 1.81
C ILE A 67 9.02 13.04 3.14
N ALA A 68 8.03 13.95 3.19
CA ALA A 68 7.30 14.21 4.42
C ALA A 68 6.38 13.05 4.81
N LEU A 69 6.35 12.71 6.11
CA LEU A 69 5.32 11.91 6.73
C LEU A 69 4.21 12.84 7.23
N VAL A 70 2.97 12.59 6.81
CA VAL A 70 1.82 13.44 7.13
C VAL A 70 0.63 12.62 7.60
N GLU A 71 -0.19 13.23 8.46
CA GLU A 71 -1.52 12.74 8.82
C GLU A 71 -2.59 13.49 8.02
N GLY A 72 -3.83 12.99 7.98
CA GLY A 72 -4.92 13.66 7.25
C GLY A 72 -5.15 15.12 7.65
N LYS A 73 -4.93 15.47 8.92
CA LYS A 73 -5.03 16.84 9.44
C LYS A 73 -3.98 17.82 8.88
N ASP A 74 -2.85 17.29 8.39
CA ASP A 74 -1.76 18.09 7.82
C ASP A 74 -2.00 18.42 6.34
N LEU A 75 -2.98 17.76 5.72
CA LEU A 75 -3.39 17.99 4.35
C LEU A 75 -4.72 18.72 4.28
N PHE A 76 -4.94 19.43 3.18
CA PHE A 76 -6.23 20.01 2.83
C PHE A 76 -6.38 20.13 1.31
N VAL A 77 -7.63 20.31 0.87
CA VAL A 77 -7.97 20.47 -0.54
C VAL A 77 -8.47 21.90 -0.78
N GLU A 78 -7.88 22.56 -1.76
CA GLU A 78 -8.29 23.88 -2.25
C GLU A 78 -8.20 23.87 -3.78
N ASP A 79 -9.20 24.40 -4.46
CA ASP A 79 -9.29 24.49 -5.93
C ASP A 79 -8.95 23.17 -6.64
N ASP A 80 -9.49 22.06 -6.10
CA ASP A 80 -9.26 20.69 -6.60
C ASP A 80 -7.78 20.24 -6.58
N ASN A 81 -6.93 20.88 -5.81
CA ASN A 81 -5.56 20.48 -5.54
C ASN A 81 -5.36 20.11 -4.07
N VAL A 82 -4.40 19.26 -3.81
CA VAL A 82 -4.03 18.86 -2.44
C VAL A 82 -2.83 19.68 -2.00
N TYR A 83 -2.91 20.20 -0.78
CA TYR A 83 -1.83 20.97 -0.17
C TYR A 83 -1.46 20.41 1.20
N MET A 84 -0.17 20.41 1.51
CA MET A 84 0.37 20.18 2.84
C MET A 84 0.56 21.51 3.56
N LYS A 85 0.14 21.54 4.82
CA LYS A 85 0.38 22.68 5.72
C LYS A 85 1.84 22.74 6.12
N THR A 86 2.51 23.84 5.87
CA THR A 86 3.89 24.06 6.31
C THR A 86 4.04 25.41 7.00
N VAL A 87 5.11 25.60 7.77
CA VAL A 87 5.44 26.87 8.42
C VAL A 87 5.70 28.03 7.44
N LYS A 88 5.99 27.70 6.18
CA LYS A 88 6.20 28.66 5.10
C LYS A 88 4.94 28.92 4.25
N GLY A 89 3.81 28.30 4.62
CA GLY A 89 2.57 28.34 3.88
C GLY A 89 2.21 27.00 3.21
N PRO A 90 1.11 26.96 2.46
CA PRO A 90 0.66 25.78 1.73
C PRO A 90 1.69 25.31 0.70
N LEU A 91 1.96 24.00 0.68
CA LEU A 91 2.81 23.36 -0.31
C LEU A 91 1.98 22.35 -1.09
N LYS A 92 1.88 22.55 -2.41
CA LYS A 92 1.13 21.62 -3.25
C LYS A 92 1.74 20.22 -3.23
N VAL A 93 0.89 19.21 -3.11
CA VAL A 93 1.27 17.79 -3.12
C VAL A 93 0.94 17.19 -4.48
N ASP A 94 1.92 16.54 -5.12
CA ASP A 94 1.79 15.98 -6.46
C ASP A 94 1.57 14.45 -6.43
N CYS A 95 2.04 13.75 -5.38
CA CYS A 95 1.78 12.33 -5.16
C CYS A 95 1.73 11.98 -3.68
N ILE A 96 0.83 11.06 -3.34
CA ILE A 96 0.63 10.54 -1.98
C ILE A 96 0.86 9.04 -1.99
N TYR A 97 1.81 8.54 -1.18
CA TYR A 97 1.88 7.15 -0.81
C TYR A 97 1.00 6.92 0.41
N ARG A 98 -0.17 6.33 0.20
CA ARG A 98 -1.14 6.15 1.27
C ARG A 98 -0.88 4.88 2.09
N ARG A 99 -1.00 5.01 3.39
CA ARG A 99 -1.03 3.90 4.36
C ARG A 99 -2.36 3.86 5.12
N LEU A 100 -3.38 4.41 4.50
CA LEU A 100 -4.79 4.39 4.93
C LEU A 100 -5.58 3.45 4.03
N ASP A 101 -6.53 2.73 4.60
CA ASP A 101 -7.51 1.97 3.84
C ASP A 101 -8.46 2.90 3.06
N ASP A 102 -9.03 2.37 1.97
CA ASP A 102 -9.93 3.11 1.11
C ASP A 102 -11.09 3.75 1.88
N SER A 103 -11.69 3.01 2.81
CA SER A 103 -12.82 3.46 3.63
C SER A 103 -12.54 4.71 4.45
N PHE A 104 -11.28 4.94 4.85
CA PHE A 104 -10.90 6.09 5.68
C PHE A 104 -10.28 7.23 4.90
N LEU A 105 -10.05 7.07 3.60
CA LEU A 105 -9.24 7.99 2.80
C LEU A 105 -9.90 9.36 2.59
N ASP A 106 -11.20 9.39 2.29
CA ASP A 106 -11.96 10.63 2.06
C ASP A 106 -13.35 10.53 2.72
N PRO A 107 -13.61 11.30 3.81
CA PRO A 107 -14.89 11.27 4.50
C PRO A 107 -16.06 11.80 3.66
N LYS A 108 -15.82 12.54 2.58
CA LYS A 108 -16.88 13.02 1.69
C LYS A 108 -17.42 11.94 0.75
N VAL A 109 -16.66 10.86 0.56
CA VAL A 109 -17.00 9.82 -0.44
C VAL A 109 -17.21 8.45 0.21
N PHE A 110 -16.35 8.11 1.18
CA PHE A 110 -16.35 6.79 1.83
C PHE A 110 -17.00 6.85 3.22
N ASN A 111 -16.24 6.65 4.27
CA ASN A 111 -16.76 6.66 5.64
C ASN A 111 -16.81 8.10 6.18
N LYS A 112 -18.02 8.64 6.37
CA LYS A 112 -18.25 10.02 6.89
C LYS A 112 -17.70 10.24 8.29
N GLU A 113 -17.53 9.17 9.08
CA GLU A 113 -16.97 9.22 10.43
C GLU A 113 -15.44 9.20 10.44
N SER A 114 -14.79 9.16 9.29
CA SER A 114 -13.33 9.15 9.22
C SER A 114 -12.73 10.49 9.66
N LEU A 115 -11.97 10.47 10.72
CA LEU A 115 -11.21 11.62 11.24
C LEU A 115 -9.75 11.64 10.73
N ILE A 116 -9.29 10.57 10.08
CA ILE A 116 -7.90 10.40 9.64
C ILE A 116 -7.71 10.60 8.13
N GLY A 117 -8.80 10.75 7.39
CA GLY A 117 -8.80 10.99 5.94
C GLY A 117 -8.66 12.47 5.58
N VAL A 118 -8.62 12.73 4.27
CA VAL A 118 -8.51 14.08 3.70
C VAL A 118 -9.77 14.42 2.91
N PRO A 119 -10.63 15.33 3.42
CA PRO A 119 -11.89 15.66 2.76
C PRO A 119 -11.70 16.24 1.36
N GLY A 120 -12.23 15.57 0.33
CA GLY A 120 -12.15 16.00 -1.08
C GLY A 120 -10.95 15.44 -1.85
N LEU A 121 -10.12 14.61 -1.23
CA LEU A 121 -8.97 13.99 -1.86
C LEU A 121 -9.37 13.14 -3.08
N PHE A 122 -10.46 12.37 -2.98
CA PHE A 122 -10.95 11.53 -4.06
C PHE A 122 -11.28 12.34 -5.33
N LYS A 123 -11.87 13.53 -5.17
CA LYS A 123 -12.15 14.42 -6.30
C LYS A 123 -10.87 14.92 -6.98
N CYS A 124 -9.85 15.26 -6.19
CA CYS A 124 -8.54 15.68 -6.73
C CYS A 124 -7.88 14.56 -7.55
N TRP A 125 -7.96 13.33 -7.07
CA TRP A 125 -7.46 12.15 -7.76
C TRP A 125 -8.22 11.88 -9.07
N LEU A 126 -9.56 11.92 -9.06
CA LEU A 126 -10.37 11.77 -10.27
C LEU A 126 -10.03 12.82 -11.34
N LYS A 127 -9.74 14.05 -10.92
CA LYS A 127 -9.31 15.14 -11.80
C LYS A 127 -7.86 15.04 -12.25
N LYS A 128 -7.13 14.00 -11.84
CA LYS A 128 -5.72 13.82 -12.15
C LYS A 128 -4.85 15.00 -11.70
N ASN A 129 -5.18 15.59 -10.54
CA ASN A 129 -4.41 16.68 -9.94
C ASN A 129 -3.42 16.18 -8.89
N VAL A 130 -3.55 14.93 -8.44
CA VAL A 130 -2.66 14.25 -7.51
C VAL A 130 -2.55 12.77 -7.85
N GLY A 131 -1.35 12.20 -7.76
CA GLY A 131 -1.13 10.76 -7.81
C GLY A 131 -1.42 10.12 -6.44
N ILE A 132 -2.00 8.92 -6.43
CA ILE A 132 -2.19 8.13 -5.21
C ILE A 132 -1.65 6.73 -5.43
N LEU A 133 -0.74 6.33 -4.58
CA LEU A 133 -0.14 5.01 -4.52
C LEU A 133 -0.43 4.42 -3.12
N ASN A 134 -0.93 3.23 -2.93
CA ASN A 134 -1.58 2.36 -3.90
C ASN A 134 -2.90 2.96 -4.40
N ALA A 135 -3.30 2.62 -5.61
CA ALA A 135 -4.52 3.14 -6.21
C ALA A 135 -5.76 2.85 -5.34
N ILE A 136 -6.74 3.73 -5.43
CA ILE A 136 -8.03 3.54 -4.75
C ILE A 136 -8.74 2.32 -5.36
N GLY A 137 -9.33 1.48 -4.52
CA GLY A 137 -9.98 0.23 -4.90
C GLY A 137 -9.07 -1.00 -4.90
N THR A 138 -7.76 -0.85 -4.65
CA THR A 138 -6.82 -2.00 -4.60
C THR A 138 -6.97 -2.86 -3.35
N GLY A 139 -7.74 -2.43 -2.35
CA GLY A 139 -8.03 -3.22 -1.14
C GLY A 139 -8.67 -4.58 -1.44
N VAL A 140 -9.32 -4.76 -2.59
CA VAL A 140 -9.82 -6.05 -3.03
C VAL A 140 -8.71 -7.11 -3.15
N ALA A 141 -7.47 -6.69 -3.41
CA ALA A 141 -6.32 -7.59 -3.50
C ALA A 141 -5.85 -8.14 -2.14
N ASP A 142 -6.29 -7.53 -1.04
CA ASP A 142 -5.98 -7.98 0.32
C ASP A 142 -6.88 -9.16 0.76
N ASP A 143 -7.98 -9.40 0.04
CA ASP A 143 -8.89 -10.50 0.31
C ASP A 143 -8.23 -11.85 0.02
N LYS A 144 -8.24 -12.75 1.01
CA LYS A 144 -7.66 -14.09 0.89
C LYS A 144 -8.34 -14.95 -0.18
N VAL A 145 -9.61 -14.69 -0.46
CA VAL A 145 -10.34 -15.34 -1.57
C VAL A 145 -9.69 -14.96 -2.91
N VAL A 146 -9.38 -13.67 -3.11
CA VAL A 146 -8.72 -13.20 -4.34
C VAL A 146 -7.35 -13.86 -4.52
N TYR A 147 -6.60 -14.03 -3.42
CA TYR A 147 -5.31 -14.72 -3.44
C TYR A 147 -5.40 -16.12 -4.09
N SER A 148 -6.45 -16.89 -3.77
CA SER A 148 -6.63 -18.24 -4.32
C SER A 148 -6.80 -18.28 -5.85
N TYR A 149 -7.17 -17.15 -6.47
CA TYR A 149 -7.35 -17.04 -7.92
C TYR A 149 -6.12 -16.47 -8.65
N VAL A 150 -5.10 -15.95 -7.95
CA VAL A 150 -3.97 -15.24 -8.57
C VAL A 150 -3.28 -16.08 -9.64
N ASN A 151 -2.99 -17.36 -9.37
CA ASN A 151 -2.36 -18.24 -10.35
C ASN A 151 -3.23 -18.43 -11.60
N LYS A 152 -4.55 -18.55 -11.43
CA LYS A 152 -5.49 -18.65 -12.55
C LYS A 152 -5.55 -17.34 -13.34
N MET A 153 -5.48 -16.19 -12.66
CA MET A 153 -5.44 -14.88 -13.30
C MET A 153 -4.15 -14.69 -14.13
N ILE A 154 -3.00 -15.09 -13.60
CA ILE A 154 -1.72 -15.03 -14.33
C ILE A 154 -1.84 -15.84 -15.63
N THR A 155 -2.28 -17.09 -15.53
CA THR A 155 -2.44 -17.94 -16.72
C THR A 155 -3.46 -17.37 -17.71
N TYR A 156 -4.57 -16.84 -17.22
CA TYR A 156 -5.64 -16.32 -18.07
C TYR A 156 -5.26 -15.02 -18.79
N TYR A 157 -4.70 -14.03 -18.05
CA TYR A 157 -4.42 -12.71 -18.62
C TYR A 157 -3.07 -12.60 -19.31
N LEU A 158 -2.06 -13.33 -18.83
CA LEU A 158 -0.70 -13.26 -19.36
C LEU A 158 -0.35 -14.43 -20.27
N GLY A 159 -1.10 -15.53 -20.22
CA GLY A 159 -0.76 -16.76 -20.94
C GLY A 159 0.50 -17.45 -20.41
N GLU A 160 0.95 -17.09 -19.20
CA GLU A 160 2.19 -17.55 -18.58
C GLU A 160 1.92 -18.50 -17.40
N GLN A 161 2.92 -19.28 -17.05
CA GLN A 161 2.88 -20.05 -15.80
C GLN A 161 3.37 -19.19 -14.64
N PRO A 162 2.75 -19.28 -13.44
CA PRO A 162 3.23 -18.57 -12.27
C PRO A 162 4.69 -18.91 -11.93
N LEU A 163 5.50 -17.88 -11.67
CA LEU A 163 6.92 -18.05 -11.29
C LEU A 163 7.09 -18.47 -9.83
N LEU A 164 6.16 -18.05 -8.97
CA LEU A 164 6.19 -18.36 -7.54
C LEU A 164 5.13 -19.40 -7.21
N ASN A 165 5.53 -20.36 -6.37
CA ASN A 165 4.58 -21.29 -5.79
C ASN A 165 3.66 -20.57 -4.82
N GLN A 166 2.38 -20.82 -4.93
CA GLN A 166 1.35 -20.31 -4.04
C GLN A 166 1.08 -21.31 -2.93
N VAL A 167 0.80 -20.82 -1.73
CA VAL A 167 0.31 -21.67 -0.65
C VAL A 167 -1.04 -22.24 -1.06
N GLU A 168 -1.22 -23.55 -0.89
CA GLU A 168 -2.46 -24.25 -1.23
C GLU A 168 -3.61 -23.67 -0.39
N THR A 169 -4.63 -23.19 -1.07
CA THR A 169 -5.74 -22.44 -0.45
C THR A 169 -7.07 -23.01 -0.93
N TYR A 170 -7.89 -23.41 0.02
CA TYR A 170 -9.19 -24.04 -0.24
C TYR A 170 -10.34 -23.04 -0.02
N LEU A 171 -11.28 -23.01 -0.96
CA LEU A 171 -12.46 -22.15 -0.91
C LEU A 171 -13.63 -22.94 -0.31
N CYS A 172 -13.91 -22.74 0.98
CA CYS A 172 -14.94 -23.50 1.72
C CYS A 172 -16.39 -23.22 1.28
N HIS A 173 -16.61 -22.28 0.37
CA HIS A 173 -17.92 -22.13 -0.29
C HIS A 173 -18.15 -23.20 -1.39
N GLU A 174 -17.10 -23.86 -1.87
CA GLU A 174 -17.17 -25.01 -2.76
C GLU A 174 -17.29 -26.30 -1.92
N GLU A 175 -18.38 -27.02 -2.05
CA GLU A 175 -18.69 -28.19 -1.20
C GLU A 175 -17.60 -29.26 -1.19
N GLN A 176 -16.94 -29.50 -2.32
CA GLN A 176 -15.84 -30.50 -2.40
C GLN A 176 -14.62 -30.06 -1.58
N GLN A 177 -14.23 -28.78 -1.70
CA GLN A 177 -13.10 -28.24 -0.96
C GLN A 177 -13.41 -28.15 0.53
N LYS A 178 -14.62 -27.73 0.88
CA LYS A 178 -15.11 -27.70 2.26
C LYS A 178 -15.04 -29.08 2.91
N LYS A 179 -15.52 -30.12 2.21
CA LYS A 179 -15.44 -31.50 2.69
C LYS A 179 -14.02 -31.94 2.94
N TYR A 180 -13.12 -31.66 1.98
CA TYR A 180 -11.69 -31.97 2.12
C TYR A 180 -11.09 -31.29 3.36
N VAL A 181 -11.33 -29.98 3.56
CA VAL A 181 -10.82 -29.24 4.72
C VAL A 181 -11.34 -29.83 6.02
N LEU A 182 -12.65 -30.15 6.10
CA LEU A 182 -13.25 -30.73 7.32
C LEU A 182 -12.66 -32.10 7.67
N GLU A 183 -12.35 -32.90 6.67
CA GLU A 183 -11.70 -34.23 6.86
C GLU A 183 -10.23 -34.11 7.27
N ASN A 184 -9.57 -32.98 6.94
CA ASN A 184 -8.13 -32.76 7.14
C ASN A 184 -7.79 -31.60 8.09
N LEU A 185 -8.70 -31.17 8.97
CA LEU A 185 -8.54 -30.02 9.86
C LEU A 185 -7.26 -30.01 10.72
N ARG A 186 -6.71 -31.19 11.03
CA ARG A 186 -5.47 -31.31 11.83
C ARG A 186 -4.20 -31.03 11.03
N SER A 187 -4.29 -31.05 9.71
CA SER A 187 -3.16 -30.84 8.80
C SER A 187 -3.27 -29.55 8.00
N CYS A 188 -4.40 -28.83 8.09
CA CYS A 188 -4.60 -27.54 7.44
C CYS A 188 -4.46 -26.41 8.44
N ASP A 189 -3.65 -25.39 8.12
CA ASP A 189 -3.67 -24.11 8.85
C ASP A 189 -4.96 -23.36 8.49
N THR A 190 -5.73 -23.00 9.52
CA THR A 190 -6.97 -22.23 9.33
C THR A 190 -6.73 -20.76 9.64
N TYR A 191 -7.00 -19.89 8.66
CA TYR A 191 -7.08 -18.44 8.87
C TYR A 191 -8.55 -18.06 9.04
N ASN A 192 -8.84 -17.37 10.14
CA ASN A 192 -10.14 -16.73 10.40
C ASN A 192 -10.20 -15.35 9.74
#